data_0d19833415b8b8fffbf91024be01e480
#
_entry.id   0d19833415b8b8fffbf91024be01e480
#
_cell.length_a   1.000
_cell.length_b   1.000
_cell.length_c   1.000
_cell.angle_alpha   90.00
_cell.angle_beta   90.00
_cell.angle_gamma   90.00
#
_symmetry.space_group_name_H-M   'P 1'
#
loop_
_entity.id
_entity.type
_entity.pdbx_description
1 polymer ?
#
loop_
_entity_poly.entity_id
_entity_poly.type
_entity_poly.pdbx_seq_one_letter_code
_entity_poly.pdbx_strand_id
1 'polypeptide(L)'
;MAAVRLFESLPETAERFPEDQAVTARVEELLQAGRDRRDAVLASETAIAKGDTFVPGETYTGTAYYVSNSGDDANDGLSPETAWATIDRLNAQPLQYGDAVFFERGGVWRAAQVYTKPGVTYSAYGEGNKPGLYGSVENGGGAEKWTLWHEGEDGSKIWVYDRPMLDCGSIALTDTLGAVKVQGFWNGECFQPVSELWSTDRTEEAMAEQAAMPEFDPAEQLTENLTFFCEAGSGLPDSLPIYLSGWVDTGEREQYCLTADGPLYLRCDGGNPGELYPDMEFLSPYAPFDGVADDVVIDNLAVLYTGRNILSVAPECEGVLVQNCELGWGGGCAASYALDTITGYGAGVQRNGGVGGASSSHNTFRNNYVHETYQEGLGLETAIEFSGQVFDVTDVTIEGNVFYHCGSALIYFNWDEEANPDHQFRNVSFRDNLVFYSTMSDWVDTGEDVDGFTTGAFTIDGGPNMQDGTVEVRDNVFFAARECLVYIRTYVPEYLPDFEGNIYAQFSDGVFLSSVSAPNYWSANAAEGVRKTLFDESGEVLSLSRSRWGEADW
;
A
#
# COMPACT_ATOMS: atom_id res chain seq x y z
N MET A 1 -5.28 -15.05 -13.67
CA MET A 1 -4.97 -15.85 -14.87
C MET A 1 -5.86 -15.55 -16.09
N ALA A 2 -7.07 -15.05 -15.96
CA ALA A 2 -7.90 -14.68 -17.13
C ALA A 2 -7.50 -13.31 -17.74
N ALA A 3 -7.06 -12.35 -16.93
CA ALA A 3 -6.73 -11.01 -17.41
C ALA A 3 -5.46 -10.97 -18.29
N VAL A 4 -4.43 -11.72 -17.95
CA VAL A 4 -3.19 -11.78 -18.75
C VAL A 4 -3.46 -12.33 -20.16
N ARG A 5 -4.40 -13.25 -20.34
CA ARG A 5 -4.75 -13.80 -21.66
C ARG A 5 -5.58 -12.88 -22.56
N LEU A 6 -6.20 -11.85 -22.01
CA LEU A 6 -6.94 -10.88 -22.82
C LEU A 6 -6.00 -9.94 -23.59
N PHE A 7 -4.78 -9.72 -23.12
CA PHE A 7 -3.80 -8.86 -23.76
C PHE A 7 -3.01 -9.56 -24.88
N GLU A 8 -2.85 -10.88 -24.83
CA GLU A 8 -2.15 -11.64 -25.88
C GLU A 8 -2.98 -11.84 -27.17
N SER A 9 -4.26 -11.51 -27.18
CA SER A 9 -5.16 -11.77 -28.30
C SER A 9 -5.66 -10.54 -29.07
N LEU A 10 -5.16 -9.35 -28.78
CA LEU A 10 -5.49 -8.18 -29.60
C LEU A 10 -4.69 -8.23 -30.90
N PRO A 11 -5.36 -8.13 -32.06
CA PRO A 11 -4.66 -8.22 -33.34
C PRO A 11 -3.69 -7.05 -33.51
N GLU A 12 -2.50 -7.33 -34.06
CA GLU A 12 -1.44 -6.37 -34.43
C GLU A 12 -1.86 -5.29 -35.45
N THR A 13 -3.14 -5.10 -35.68
CA THR A 13 -3.70 -4.18 -36.67
C THR A 13 -4.22 -2.89 -36.10
N ALA A 14 -3.73 -2.43 -34.95
CA ALA A 14 -3.93 -1.02 -34.59
C ALA A 14 -3.16 -0.18 -35.63
N GLU A 15 -3.89 0.41 -36.58
CA GLU A 15 -3.31 1.40 -37.48
C GLU A 15 -2.55 2.42 -36.64
N ARG A 16 -1.27 2.60 -36.94
CA ARG A 16 -0.45 3.62 -36.31
C ARG A 16 -1.04 4.96 -36.69
N PHE A 17 -1.86 5.53 -35.83
CA PHE A 17 -2.18 6.93 -35.92
C PHE A 17 -0.86 7.71 -35.79
N PRO A 18 -0.56 8.63 -36.72
CA PRO A 18 0.60 9.50 -36.55
C PRO A 18 0.42 10.23 -35.21
N GLU A 19 1.30 9.92 -34.27
CA GLU A 19 1.28 10.60 -32.96
C GLU A 19 1.42 12.09 -33.20
N ASP A 20 0.50 12.86 -32.67
CA ASP A 20 0.62 14.31 -32.67
C ASP A 20 1.89 14.67 -31.85
N GLN A 21 2.82 15.38 -32.46
CA GLN A 21 4.06 15.79 -31.81
C GLN A 21 3.80 16.61 -30.52
N ALA A 22 2.68 17.33 -30.47
CA ALA A 22 2.29 18.08 -29.28
C ALA A 22 1.90 17.15 -28.13
N VAL A 23 1.16 16.07 -28.40
CA VAL A 23 0.81 15.06 -27.39
C VAL A 23 2.07 14.36 -26.88
N THR A 24 2.96 13.98 -27.78
CA THR A 24 4.24 13.37 -27.41
C THR A 24 5.06 14.26 -26.47
N ALA A 25 5.24 15.52 -26.83
CA ALA A 25 6.00 16.45 -25.98
C ALA A 25 5.35 16.67 -24.61
N ARG A 26 4.01 16.70 -24.55
CA ARG A 26 3.28 16.83 -23.29
C ARG A 26 3.44 15.61 -22.40
N VAL A 27 3.38 14.41 -22.97
CA VAL A 27 3.60 13.16 -22.25
C VAL A 27 5.03 13.08 -21.69
N GLU A 28 6.03 13.44 -22.50
CA GLU A 28 7.43 13.49 -22.05
C GLU A 28 7.63 14.50 -20.90
N GLU A 29 6.98 15.64 -20.96
CA GLU A 29 6.98 16.64 -19.88
C GLU A 29 6.39 16.08 -18.59
N LEU A 30 5.24 15.38 -18.64
CA LEU A 30 4.60 14.81 -17.47
C LEU A 30 5.45 13.70 -16.83
N LEU A 31 6.00 12.79 -17.63
CA LEU A 31 6.91 11.73 -17.14
C LEU A 31 8.17 12.33 -16.52
N GLN A 32 8.73 13.38 -17.14
CA GLN A 32 9.91 14.06 -16.58
C GLN A 32 9.57 14.74 -15.25
N ALA A 33 8.42 15.42 -15.16
CA ALA A 33 7.97 16.01 -13.91
C ALA A 33 7.81 14.98 -12.78
N GLY A 34 7.31 13.79 -13.11
CA GLY A 34 7.22 12.67 -12.17
C GLY A 34 8.59 12.23 -11.65
N ARG A 35 9.51 11.97 -12.57
CA ARG A 35 10.90 11.59 -12.22
C ARG A 35 11.60 12.68 -11.39
N ASP A 36 11.52 13.92 -11.82
CA ASP A 36 12.15 15.04 -11.12
C ASP A 36 11.62 15.19 -9.69
N ARG A 37 10.29 15.04 -9.50
CA ARG A 37 9.68 15.11 -8.17
C ARG A 37 10.06 13.91 -7.31
N ARG A 38 10.01 12.69 -7.84
CA ARG A 38 10.51 11.48 -7.15
C ARG A 38 11.96 11.67 -6.68
N ASP A 39 12.83 12.06 -7.60
CA ASP A 39 14.25 12.24 -7.32
C ASP A 39 14.49 13.35 -6.28
N ALA A 40 13.67 14.41 -6.31
CA ALA A 40 13.70 15.47 -5.30
C ALA A 40 13.29 14.95 -3.92
N VAL A 41 12.28 14.08 -3.83
CA VAL A 41 11.89 13.43 -2.56
C VAL A 41 13.02 12.53 -2.06
N LEU A 42 13.57 11.67 -2.91
CA LEU A 42 14.63 10.74 -2.52
C LEU A 42 15.90 11.47 -2.05
N ALA A 43 16.24 12.57 -2.71
CA ALA A 43 17.41 13.40 -2.37
C ALA A 43 17.15 14.44 -1.27
N SER A 44 15.89 14.60 -0.81
CA SER A 44 15.57 15.61 0.20
C SER A 44 16.30 15.38 1.51
N GLU A 45 16.66 16.48 2.18
CA GLU A 45 17.28 16.47 3.50
C GLU A 45 16.29 17.05 4.52
N THR A 46 16.42 16.64 5.78
CA THR A 46 15.58 17.24 6.82
C THR A 46 15.95 18.71 7.04
N ALA A 47 14.91 19.55 7.11
CA ALA A 47 15.06 20.97 7.47
C ALA A 47 14.61 21.25 8.91
N ILE A 48 14.25 20.21 9.68
CA ILE A 48 13.71 20.35 11.02
C ILE A 48 14.79 20.80 11.99
N ALA A 49 14.54 21.89 12.68
CA ALA A 49 15.49 22.50 13.61
C ALA A 49 14.87 22.68 15.01
N LYS A 50 15.72 22.88 16.01
CA LYS A 50 15.24 23.24 17.35
C LYS A 50 14.70 24.67 17.34
N GLY A 51 13.47 24.85 17.84
CA GLY A 51 12.81 26.14 17.96
C GLY A 51 12.24 26.39 19.36
N ASP A 52 11.69 27.58 19.58
CA ASP A 52 10.99 27.93 20.81
C ASP A 52 9.50 27.51 20.80
N THR A 53 8.97 27.24 19.61
CA THR A 53 7.59 26.80 19.39
C THR A 53 7.61 25.56 18.52
N PHE A 54 6.81 24.56 18.85
CA PHE A 54 6.61 23.40 18.00
C PHE A 54 5.80 23.81 16.76
N VAL A 55 6.40 23.60 15.59
CA VAL A 55 5.77 23.79 14.29
C VAL A 55 5.96 22.50 13.51
N PRO A 56 4.90 21.72 13.28
CA PRO A 56 5.00 20.43 12.59
C PRO A 56 5.77 20.52 11.27
N GLY A 57 6.80 19.70 11.10
CA GLY A 57 7.65 19.67 9.92
C GLY A 57 8.71 20.78 9.78
N GLU A 58 8.78 21.70 10.73
CA GLU A 58 9.76 22.80 10.73
C GLU A 58 10.62 22.80 11.99
N THR A 59 9.98 22.71 13.17
CA THR A 59 10.71 22.82 14.44
C THR A 59 10.22 21.80 15.48
N TYR A 60 11.19 21.38 16.32
CA TYR A 60 10.92 20.67 17.58
C TYR A 60 11.38 21.56 18.76
N THR A 61 10.82 21.33 19.96
CA THR A 61 11.12 22.20 21.12
C THR A 61 11.81 21.49 22.27
N GLY A 62 11.65 20.17 22.34
CA GLY A 62 12.14 19.33 23.41
C GLY A 62 13.60 18.87 23.25
N THR A 63 13.83 17.62 23.58
CA THR A 63 15.12 16.94 23.46
C THR A 63 15.25 16.25 22.11
N ALA A 64 16.42 16.33 21.50
CA ALA A 64 16.77 15.53 20.33
C ALA A 64 17.45 14.24 20.77
N TYR A 65 17.00 13.12 20.22
CA TYR A 65 17.60 11.80 20.39
C TYR A 65 18.08 11.27 19.05
N TYR A 66 19.16 10.49 19.08
CA TYR A 66 19.82 9.97 17.89
C TYR A 66 19.87 8.44 17.90
N VAL A 67 19.58 7.84 16.75
CA VAL A 67 19.58 6.38 16.55
C VAL A 67 20.46 6.05 15.34
N SER A 68 21.42 5.14 15.50
CA SER A 68 22.37 4.72 14.47
C SER A 68 22.64 3.22 14.58
N ASN A 69 22.74 2.51 13.45
CA ASN A 69 23.14 1.09 13.48
C ASN A 69 24.54 0.87 14.09
N SER A 70 25.39 1.89 14.12
CA SER A 70 26.69 1.86 14.78
C SER A 70 26.67 2.36 16.24
N GLY A 71 25.48 2.68 16.77
CA GLY A 71 25.27 3.17 18.13
C GLY A 71 25.43 2.09 19.20
N ASP A 72 25.15 2.48 20.43
CA ASP A 72 25.14 1.58 21.60
C ASP A 72 23.96 1.93 22.52
N ASP A 73 23.13 0.97 22.86
CA ASP A 73 21.94 1.16 23.70
C ASP A 73 22.28 1.53 25.16
N ALA A 74 23.54 1.40 25.56
CA ALA A 74 24.05 1.90 26.83
C ALA A 74 24.28 3.42 26.85
N ASN A 75 24.31 4.07 25.69
CA ASN A 75 24.49 5.50 25.54
C ASN A 75 23.25 6.30 25.99
N ASP A 76 23.40 7.61 26.09
CA ASP A 76 22.31 8.53 26.45
C ASP A 76 21.43 8.94 25.25
N GLY A 77 21.90 8.73 24.02
CA GLY A 77 21.20 9.07 22.78
C GLY A 77 21.14 10.57 22.47
N LEU A 78 21.89 11.42 23.18
CA LEU A 78 21.74 12.88 23.11
C LEU A 78 22.60 13.56 22.04
N SER A 79 23.46 12.81 21.36
CA SER A 79 24.24 13.30 20.22
C SER A 79 24.47 12.18 19.20
N PRO A 80 24.87 12.50 17.95
CA PRO A 80 25.25 11.49 16.97
C PRO A 80 26.32 10.52 17.47
N GLU A 81 27.30 11.00 18.27
CA GLU A 81 28.40 10.20 18.81
C GLU A 81 27.94 9.27 19.93
N THR A 82 26.83 9.58 20.58
CA THR A 82 26.24 8.76 21.66
C THR A 82 24.89 8.19 21.29
N ALA A 83 24.66 7.94 19.99
CA ALA A 83 23.41 7.40 19.47
C ALA A 83 23.08 6.02 20.04
N TRP A 84 21.82 5.70 20.12
CA TRP A 84 21.31 4.35 20.41
C TRP A 84 21.41 3.47 19.16
N ALA A 85 21.43 2.16 19.36
CA ALA A 85 21.51 1.21 18.25
C ALA A 85 20.13 0.72 17.77
N THR A 86 19.17 0.53 18.68
CA THR A 86 17.97 -0.24 18.41
C THR A 86 16.67 0.54 18.59
N ILE A 87 15.64 0.10 17.88
CA ILE A 87 14.26 0.57 18.07
C ILE A 87 13.75 0.20 19.47
N ASP A 88 14.15 -0.95 20.02
CA ASP A 88 13.75 -1.35 21.38
C ASP A 88 14.24 -0.35 22.42
N ARG A 89 15.47 0.14 22.27
CA ARG A 89 15.99 1.19 23.17
C ARG A 89 15.25 2.50 22.98
N LEU A 90 14.92 2.88 21.76
CA LEU A 90 14.09 4.04 21.48
C LEU A 90 12.72 3.91 22.14
N ASN A 91 12.04 2.78 21.94
CA ASN A 91 10.71 2.52 22.52
C ASN A 91 10.70 2.54 24.05
N ALA A 92 11.81 2.18 24.69
CA ALA A 92 11.98 2.26 26.15
C ALA A 92 12.15 3.71 26.67
N GLN A 93 12.41 4.69 25.78
CA GLN A 93 12.59 6.08 26.17
C GLN A 93 11.23 6.76 26.41
N PRO A 94 11.02 7.40 27.57
CA PRO A 94 9.79 8.16 27.82
C PRO A 94 9.82 9.52 27.12
N LEU A 95 9.67 9.50 25.79
CA LEU A 95 9.61 10.71 24.96
C LEU A 95 8.48 11.63 25.40
N GLN A 96 8.70 12.93 25.29
CA GLN A 96 7.77 13.97 25.67
C GLN A 96 7.30 14.75 24.42
N TYR A 97 6.16 15.38 24.52
CA TYR A 97 5.66 16.27 23.47
C TYR A 97 6.71 17.34 23.11
N GLY A 98 6.98 17.47 21.84
CA GLY A 98 8.01 18.36 21.31
C GLY A 98 9.43 17.77 21.21
N ASP A 99 9.65 16.52 21.66
CA ASP A 99 10.93 15.83 21.43
C ASP A 99 11.10 15.46 19.95
N ALA A 100 12.35 15.20 19.56
CA ALA A 100 12.67 14.70 18.22
C ALA A 100 13.57 13.47 18.29
N VAL A 101 13.37 12.54 17.37
CA VAL A 101 14.19 11.35 17.16
C VAL A 101 14.78 11.43 15.75
N PHE A 102 16.07 11.39 15.65
CA PHE A 102 16.78 11.42 14.38
C PHE A 102 17.48 10.09 14.12
N PHE A 103 17.15 9.46 13.00
CA PHE A 103 17.76 8.23 12.52
C PHE A 103 18.93 8.55 11.59
N GLU A 104 20.05 7.84 11.73
CA GLU A 104 21.20 8.04 10.86
C GLU A 104 20.92 7.60 9.43
N ARG A 105 21.22 8.47 8.46
CA ARG A 105 21.14 8.15 7.05
C ARG A 105 22.04 6.98 6.69
N GLY A 106 21.56 6.11 5.79
CA GLY A 106 22.23 4.86 5.42
C GLY A 106 22.02 3.71 6.42
N GLY A 107 21.45 3.99 7.61
CA GLY A 107 21.05 2.97 8.56
C GLY A 107 19.77 2.25 8.13
N VAL A 108 19.62 0.97 8.52
CA VAL A 108 18.42 0.16 8.28
C VAL A 108 18.03 -0.59 9.54
N TRP A 109 16.79 -0.41 9.98
CA TRP A 109 16.18 -1.13 11.10
C TRP A 109 15.07 -2.03 10.56
N ARG A 110 15.09 -3.30 10.91
CA ARG A 110 14.26 -4.35 10.32
C ARG A 110 13.29 -4.96 11.31
N ALA A 111 12.08 -5.29 10.85
CA ALA A 111 11.06 -6.02 11.60
C ALA A 111 10.82 -5.44 13.01
N ALA A 112 10.86 -4.13 13.14
CA ALA A 112 10.70 -3.43 14.40
C ALA A 112 9.66 -2.31 14.26
N GLN A 113 8.77 -2.22 15.24
CA GLN A 113 7.76 -1.17 15.31
C GLN A 113 8.23 -0.02 16.21
N VAL A 114 8.09 1.20 15.72
CA VAL A 114 8.28 2.42 16.51
C VAL A 114 6.96 2.75 17.22
N TYR A 115 6.94 2.69 18.52
CA TYR A 115 5.79 3.11 19.33
C TYR A 115 5.77 4.63 19.43
N THR A 116 5.11 5.28 18.51
CA THR A 116 5.05 6.74 18.45
C THR A 116 4.46 7.36 19.70
N LYS A 117 4.87 8.61 20.00
CA LYS A 117 4.35 9.38 21.13
C LYS A 117 3.81 10.71 20.61
N PRO A 118 2.71 11.22 21.19
CA PRO A 118 2.11 12.46 20.73
C PRO A 118 3.11 13.62 20.67
N GLY A 119 3.05 14.37 19.57
CA GLY A 119 3.88 15.55 19.35
C GLY A 119 5.36 15.29 19.18
N VAL A 120 5.78 14.06 18.88
CA VAL A 120 7.18 13.71 18.65
C VAL A 120 7.47 13.73 17.14
N THR A 121 8.62 14.28 16.80
CA THR A 121 9.14 14.28 15.43
C THR A 121 10.10 13.11 15.22
N TYR A 122 9.87 12.31 14.19
CA TYR A 122 10.75 11.24 13.72
C TYR A 122 11.32 11.63 12.37
N SER A 123 12.62 11.82 12.28
CA SER A 123 13.29 12.32 11.06
C SER A 123 14.70 11.74 10.90
N ALA A 124 15.52 12.32 10.03
CA ALA A 124 16.83 11.84 9.66
C ALA A 124 17.95 12.80 10.06
N TYR A 125 19.18 12.29 10.19
CA TYR A 125 20.40 13.09 10.31
C TYR A 125 21.55 12.43 9.55
N GLY A 126 22.61 13.20 9.31
CA GLY A 126 23.81 12.73 8.60
C GLY A 126 23.65 12.79 7.08
N GLU A 127 24.50 12.05 6.38
CA GLU A 127 24.57 12.03 4.92
C GLU A 127 24.28 10.62 4.38
N GLY A 128 23.82 10.51 3.14
CA GLY A 128 23.54 9.24 2.47
C GLY A 128 22.05 9.01 2.20
N ASN A 129 21.68 7.77 1.94
CA ASN A 129 20.29 7.37 1.69
C ASN A 129 19.43 7.65 2.92
N LYS A 130 18.12 7.82 2.70
CA LYS A 130 17.16 7.94 3.81
C LYS A 130 17.29 6.76 4.77
N PRO A 131 17.12 6.99 6.09
CA PRO A 131 17.09 5.89 7.06
C PRO A 131 15.97 4.92 6.71
N GLY A 132 16.31 3.63 6.60
CA GLY A 132 15.37 2.58 6.26
C GLY A 132 14.70 1.99 7.50
N LEU A 133 13.40 2.08 7.59
CA LEU A 133 12.57 1.35 8.54
C LEU A 133 11.81 0.28 7.74
N TYR A 134 12.30 -0.96 7.80
CA TYR A 134 11.84 -2.04 6.92
C TYR A 134 10.99 -3.05 7.67
N GLY A 135 9.83 -3.39 7.10
CA GLY A 135 9.06 -4.54 7.57
C GLY A 135 9.75 -5.87 7.30
N SER A 136 10.60 -5.93 6.28
CA SER A 136 11.40 -7.10 5.94
C SER A 136 12.32 -7.52 7.08
N VAL A 137 12.29 -8.82 7.40
CA VAL A 137 13.09 -9.39 8.51
C VAL A 137 14.58 -9.44 8.21
N GLU A 138 14.93 -9.62 6.95
CA GLU A 138 16.30 -9.61 6.45
C GLU A 138 16.34 -9.50 4.92
N ASN A 139 17.52 -9.22 4.35
CA ASN A 139 17.75 -9.37 2.92
C ASN A 139 17.88 -10.86 2.58
N GLY A 140 17.06 -11.36 1.66
CA GLY A 140 17.04 -12.75 1.21
C GLY A 140 18.10 -13.11 0.16
N GLY A 141 18.91 -12.14 -0.28
CA GLY A 141 20.02 -12.38 -1.18
C GLY A 141 21.10 -13.25 -0.55
N GLY A 142 21.82 -14.01 -1.37
CA GLY A 142 22.84 -14.97 -0.92
C GLY A 142 22.46 -16.40 -1.28
N ALA A 143 23.32 -17.04 -2.07
CA ALA A 143 23.07 -18.41 -2.56
C ALA A 143 22.91 -19.44 -1.43
N GLU A 144 23.57 -19.21 -0.29
CA GLU A 144 23.56 -20.08 0.88
C GLU A 144 22.22 -20.11 1.61
N LYS A 145 21.35 -19.11 1.37
CA LYS A 145 20.03 -19.01 1.99
C LYS A 145 18.96 -19.81 1.28
N TRP A 146 19.26 -20.35 0.11
CA TRP A 146 18.30 -21.03 -0.73
C TRP A 146 18.74 -22.44 -1.07
N THR A 147 17.90 -23.42 -0.82
CA THR A 147 18.13 -24.82 -1.15
C THR A 147 17.18 -25.25 -2.26
N LEU A 148 17.71 -25.89 -3.32
CA LEU A 148 16.87 -26.49 -4.35
C LEU A 148 16.01 -27.58 -3.72
N TRP A 149 14.69 -27.37 -3.73
CA TRP A 149 13.72 -28.28 -3.13
C TRP A 149 13.17 -29.26 -4.17
N HIS A 150 12.85 -28.76 -5.38
CA HIS A 150 12.30 -29.57 -6.46
C HIS A 150 12.83 -29.10 -7.82
N GLU A 151 13.08 -30.08 -8.73
CA GLU A 151 13.38 -29.81 -10.13
C GLU A 151 12.47 -30.68 -10.99
N GLY A 152 11.60 -30.03 -11.76
CA GLY A 152 10.64 -30.67 -12.65
C GLY A 152 11.29 -31.22 -13.92
N GLU A 153 10.63 -32.17 -14.59
CA GLU A 153 11.08 -32.72 -15.88
C GLU A 153 11.11 -31.67 -17.01
N ASP A 154 10.35 -30.60 -16.86
CA ASP A 154 10.29 -29.45 -17.76
C ASP A 154 11.42 -28.42 -17.53
N GLY A 155 12.25 -28.64 -16.50
CA GLY A 155 13.34 -27.74 -16.10
C GLY A 155 12.92 -26.66 -15.09
N SER A 156 11.68 -26.67 -14.63
CA SER A 156 11.23 -25.80 -13.54
C SER A 156 11.99 -26.09 -12.26
N LYS A 157 12.27 -25.05 -11.46
CA LYS A 157 13.01 -25.19 -10.21
C LYS A 157 12.32 -24.43 -9.11
N ILE A 158 12.07 -25.15 -8.01
CA ILE A 158 11.49 -24.57 -6.79
C ILE A 158 12.54 -24.62 -5.70
N TRP A 159 12.74 -23.50 -5.06
CA TRP A 159 13.73 -23.29 -4.02
C TRP A 159 13.02 -23.03 -2.69
N VAL A 160 13.57 -23.54 -1.61
CA VAL A 160 13.10 -23.27 -0.26
C VAL A 160 14.07 -22.33 0.45
N TYR A 161 13.53 -21.32 1.11
CA TYR A 161 14.29 -20.40 1.93
C TYR A 161 14.72 -21.08 3.24
N ASP A 162 15.90 -20.79 3.73
CA ASP A 162 16.48 -21.46 4.90
C ASP A 162 15.86 -21.05 6.23
N ARG A 163 15.07 -19.98 6.22
CA ARG A 163 14.37 -19.48 7.40
C ARG A 163 12.86 -19.54 7.20
N PRO A 164 12.14 -20.20 8.10
CA PRO A 164 10.69 -20.16 8.07
C PRO A 164 10.17 -18.75 8.36
N MET A 165 9.01 -18.42 7.81
CA MET A 165 8.37 -17.11 7.93
C MET A 165 6.95 -17.23 8.44
N LEU A 166 6.49 -16.21 9.17
CA LEU A 166 5.11 -16.13 9.62
C LEU A 166 4.15 -15.94 8.43
N ASP A 167 4.47 -15.02 7.55
CA ASP A 167 3.82 -14.80 6.26
C ASP A 167 4.69 -13.89 5.39
N CYS A 168 4.37 -13.80 4.11
CA CYS A 168 5.04 -12.90 3.18
C CYS A 168 4.03 -12.41 2.14
N GLY A 169 3.83 -11.10 2.03
CA GLY A 169 2.90 -10.50 1.08
C GLY A 169 3.39 -10.51 -0.35
N SER A 170 4.68 -10.24 -0.53
CA SER A 170 5.41 -10.30 -1.80
C SER A 170 6.91 -10.43 -1.50
N ILE A 171 7.70 -10.70 -2.53
CA ILE A 171 9.17 -10.66 -2.47
C ILE A 171 9.63 -9.61 -3.46
N ALA A 172 10.17 -8.50 -2.95
CA ALA A 172 10.80 -7.48 -3.80
C ALA A 172 12.16 -7.99 -4.29
N LEU A 173 12.39 -7.93 -5.59
CA LEU A 173 13.58 -8.42 -6.26
C LEU A 173 14.35 -7.25 -6.88
N THR A 174 15.67 -7.34 -6.95
CA THR A 174 16.55 -6.28 -7.48
C THR A 174 16.21 -5.87 -8.91
N ASP A 175 15.93 -6.83 -9.77
CA ASP A 175 15.77 -6.62 -11.21
C ASP A 175 14.32 -6.71 -11.69
N THR A 176 13.38 -6.91 -10.78
CA THR A 176 11.95 -7.02 -11.08
C THR A 176 11.11 -6.34 -10.01
N LEU A 177 9.83 -6.09 -10.36
CA LEU A 177 8.87 -5.50 -9.42
C LEU A 177 8.50 -6.42 -8.25
N GLY A 178 8.81 -7.71 -8.33
CA GLY A 178 8.60 -8.66 -7.26
C GLY A 178 8.16 -10.04 -7.72
N ALA A 179 8.12 -10.99 -6.80
CA ALA A 179 7.55 -12.31 -7.03
C ALA A 179 6.08 -12.34 -6.61
N VAL A 180 5.25 -12.96 -7.42
CA VAL A 180 3.81 -13.05 -7.19
C VAL A 180 3.49 -14.17 -6.21
N LYS A 181 2.73 -13.87 -5.18
CA LYS A 181 2.26 -14.84 -4.20
C LYS A 181 1.18 -15.73 -4.80
N VAL A 182 1.43 -17.03 -4.82
CA VAL A 182 0.38 -18.01 -5.04
C VAL A 182 -0.24 -18.34 -3.70
N GLN A 183 -1.43 -17.88 -3.51
CA GLN A 183 -2.22 -18.18 -2.33
C GLN A 183 -3.01 -19.44 -2.62
N GLY A 184 -2.43 -20.57 -2.32
CA GLY A 184 -3.06 -21.86 -2.58
C GLY A 184 -3.86 -22.31 -1.39
N PHE A 185 -5.14 -22.14 -1.47
CA PHE A 185 -6.09 -22.88 -0.67
C PHE A 185 -7.33 -23.11 -1.48
N TRP A 186 -8.07 -24.17 -1.18
CA TRP A 186 -9.42 -24.34 -1.63
C TRP A 186 -9.54 -24.83 -3.08
N ASN A 187 -9.78 -26.11 -3.20
CA ASN A 187 -10.07 -26.77 -4.49
C ASN A 187 -9.01 -26.63 -5.60
N GLY A 188 -7.76 -26.29 -5.28
CA GLY A 188 -6.68 -26.14 -6.26
C GLY A 188 -6.77 -24.85 -7.09
N GLU A 189 -7.59 -23.92 -6.69
CA GLU A 189 -7.62 -22.55 -7.22
C GLU A 189 -6.92 -21.60 -6.25
N CYS A 190 -6.44 -20.48 -6.76
CA CYS A 190 -5.88 -19.42 -5.94
C CYS A 190 -6.82 -19.08 -4.79
N PHE A 191 -6.21 -18.75 -3.67
CA PHE A 191 -6.86 -18.36 -2.43
C PHE A 191 -8.18 -17.63 -2.68
N GLN A 192 -9.23 -18.32 -2.41
CA GLN A 192 -10.51 -17.64 -2.17
C GLN A 192 -10.33 -16.89 -0.87
N PRO A 193 -10.60 -15.59 -0.85
CA PRO A 193 -10.53 -14.86 0.39
C PRO A 193 -11.30 -15.64 1.43
N VAL A 194 -10.68 -15.78 2.57
CA VAL A 194 -11.31 -16.37 3.76
C VAL A 194 -12.63 -15.66 4.08
N SER A 195 -12.94 -14.53 3.46
CA SER A 195 -14.21 -13.81 3.57
C SER A 195 -15.46 -14.69 3.36
N GLU A 196 -15.41 -15.72 2.55
CA GLU A 196 -16.54 -16.65 2.47
C GLU A 196 -16.60 -17.63 3.67
N LEU A 197 -15.48 -17.83 4.36
CA LEU A 197 -15.44 -18.52 5.67
C LEU A 197 -15.73 -17.59 6.83
N TRP A 198 -15.69 -16.30 6.60
CA TRP A 198 -15.96 -15.30 7.59
C TRP A 198 -17.43 -14.99 7.79
N SER A 199 -18.29 -15.63 7.03
CA SER A 199 -19.65 -15.66 7.46
C SER A 199 -19.63 -16.09 8.92
N THR A 200 -20.23 -15.30 9.75
CA THR A 200 -20.38 -15.46 11.20
C THR A 200 -20.87 -16.84 11.62
N ASP A 201 -21.22 -17.68 10.69
CA ASP A 201 -21.62 -19.06 10.88
C ASP A 201 -20.39 -19.99 10.88
N ARG A 202 -19.78 -20.09 12.05
CA ARG A 202 -18.84 -21.18 12.37
C ARG A 202 -19.62 -22.48 12.48
N THR A 203 -20.19 -22.91 11.37
CA THR A 203 -20.89 -24.18 11.35
C THR A 203 -19.85 -25.30 11.38
N GLU A 204 -20.17 -26.40 12.06
CA GLU A 204 -19.39 -27.64 11.97
C GLU A 204 -19.14 -28.05 10.51
N GLU A 205 -19.98 -27.61 9.60
CA GLU A 205 -19.92 -27.85 8.16
C GLU A 205 -18.78 -27.05 7.49
N ALA A 206 -18.65 -25.76 7.76
CA ALA A 206 -17.55 -24.93 7.24
C ALA A 206 -16.19 -25.38 7.78
N MET A 207 -16.13 -25.79 9.04
CA MET A 207 -14.91 -26.36 9.62
C MET A 207 -14.56 -27.75 9.03
N ALA A 208 -15.56 -28.53 8.68
CA ALA A 208 -15.35 -29.83 8.05
C ALA A 208 -14.93 -29.69 6.58
N GLU A 209 -15.46 -28.71 5.87
CA GLU A 209 -15.02 -28.36 4.51
C GLU A 209 -13.57 -27.90 4.50
N GLN A 210 -13.17 -27.06 5.45
CA GLN A 210 -11.80 -26.63 5.61
C GLN A 210 -10.84 -27.79 5.92
N ALA A 211 -11.20 -28.67 6.83
CA ALA A 211 -10.41 -29.85 7.15
C ALA A 211 -10.30 -30.87 6.00
N ALA A 212 -11.19 -30.78 5.00
CA ALA A 212 -11.21 -31.64 3.82
C ALA A 212 -10.42 -31.09 2.63
N MET A 213 -9.81 -29.90 2.77
CA MET A 213 -9.05 -29.30 1.69
C MET A 213 -7.75 -30.05 1.41
N PRO A 214 -7.36 -30.15 0.13
CA PRO A 214 -6.07 -30.72 -0.20
C PRO A 214 -4.95 -29.82 0.33
N GLU A 215 -3.89 -30.45 0.83
CA GLU A 215 -2.64 -29.74 1.12
C GLU A 215 -2.11 -29.06 -0.14
N PHE A 216 -1.57 -27.86 0.01
CA PHE A 216 -0.90 -27.17 -1.07
C PHE A 216 0.41 -27.90 -1.41
N ASP A 217 0.55 -28.33 -2.65
CA ASP A 217 1.79 -28.90 -3.17
C ASP A 217 2.53 -27.86 -4.03
N PRO A 218 3.63 -27.26 -3.52
CA PRO A 218 4.39 -26.30 -4.29
C PRO A 218 4.83 -26.81 -5.67
N ALA A 219 5.11 -28.10 -5.79
CA ALA A 219 5.55 -28.70 -7.05
C ALA A 219 4.46 -28.72 -8.13
N GLU A 220 3.20 -28.82 -7.72
CA GLU A 220 2.08 -28.86 -8.65
C GLU A 220 1.50 -27.47 -8.91
N GLN A 221 1.58 -26.57 -7.94
CA GLN A 221 0.83 -25.32 -7.96
C GLN A 221 1.67 -24.06 -8.28
N LEU A 222 2.98 -24.10 -8.07
CA LEU A 222 3.87 -23.03 -8.58
C LEU A 222 4.14 -23.25 -10.07
N THR A 223 3.20 -22.89 -10.91
CA THR A 223 3.23 -23.17 -12.37
C THR A 223 3.96 -22.10 -13.17
N GLU A 224 4.21 -20.93 -12.60
CA GLU A 224 4.85 -19.80 -13.29
C GLU A 224 6.17 -19.41 -12.62
N ASN A 225 7.13 -18.97 -13.40
CA ASN A 225 8.41 -18.47 -12.87
C ASN A 225 8.19 -17.21 -12.04
N LEU A 226 8.96 -17.03 -10.95
CA LEU A 226 8.81 -15.96 -9.97
C LEU A 226 7.44 -15.95 -9.27
N THR A 227 6.84 -17.10 -9.09
CA THR A 227 5.75 -17.28 -8.14
C THR A 227 6.25 -17.94 -6.87
N PHE A 228 5.67 -17.59 -5.73
CA PHE A 228 6.07 -18.13 -4.44
C PHE A 228 4.86 -18.52 -3.59
N PHE A 229 5.12 -19.36 -2.61
CA PHE A 229 4.17 -19.77 -1.59
C PHE A 229 4.83 -19.73 -0.21
N CYS A 230 4.14 -19.12 0.73
CA CYS A 230 4.52 -19.17 2.14
C CYS A 230 3.53 -20.06 2.89
N GLU A 231 4.03 -21.16 3.46
CA GLU A 231 3.17 -22.16 4.12
C GLU A 231 2.64 -21.66 5.47
N ALA A 232 3.25 -20.63 6.02
CA ALA A 232 2.77 -20.04 7.27
C ALA A 232 1.33 -19.56 7.15
N GLY A 233 0.53 -19.87 8.12
CA GLY A 233 -0.89 -19.56 8.12
C GLY A 233 -1.75 -20.39 7.18
N SER A 234 -1.15 -21.25 6.39
CA SER A 234 -1.88 -22.16 5.51
C SER A 234 -2.13 -23.51 6.17
N GLY A 235 -1.18 -24.00 6.93
CA GLY A 235 -1.31 -25.20 7.75
C GLY A 235 -1.63 -24.83 9.19
N LEU A 236 -2.90 -24.73 9.53
CA LEU A 236 -3.24 -24.54 10.93
C LEU A 236 -3.04 -25.85 11.68
N PRO A 237 -2.43 -25.78 12.87
CA PRO A 237 -2.47 -26.93 13.76
C PRO A 237 -3.95 -27.31 13.99
N ASP A 238 -4.25 -28.59 14.03
CA ASP A 238 -5.59 -29.16 14.26
C ASP A 238 -6.34 -28.56 15.48
N SER A 239 -5.66 -27.77 16.28
CA SER A 239 -6.17 -27.17 17.51
C SER A 239 -6.42 -25.66 17.45
N LEU A 240 -6.03 -24.98 16.37
CA LEU A 240 -6.29 -23.55 16.21
C LEU A 240 -7.19 -23.36 15.03
N PRO A 241 -8.42 -22.91 15.25
CA PRO A 241 -9.25 -22.46 14.17
C PRO A 241 -8.54 -21.31 13.45
N ILE A 242 -8.70 -21.22 12.13
CA ILE A 242 -8.34 -20.00 11.38
C ILE A 242 -9.28 -18.92 11.85
N TYR A 243 -8.77 -18.11 12.70
CA TYR A 243 -9.48 -16.93 13.06
C TYR A 243 -8.73 -15.76 12.53
N LEU A 244 -9.26 -15.36 11.57
CA LEU A 244 -9.15 -14.04 11.16
C LEU A 244 -10.29 -13.33 11.88
N SER A 245 -10.08 -12.23 12.47
CA SER A 245 -11.00 -11.58 13.37
C SER A 245 -12.42 -11.49 12.81
N GLY A 246 -13.28 -12.36 13.23
CA GLY A 246 -14.72 -12.25 13.03
C GLY A 246 -15.36 -11.69 14.29
N TRP A 247 -16.33 -10.85 14.14
CA TRP A 247 -17.21 -10.49 15.25
C TRP A 247 -17.89 -11.74 15.75
N VAL A 248 -17.62 -12.07 16.97
CA VAL A 248 -18.47 -13.01 17.67
C VAL A 248 -19.57 -12.19 18.31
N ASP A 249 -20.80 -12.61 18.19
CA ASP A 249 -22.01 -11.99 18.73
C ASP A 249 -21.97 -11.76 20.27
N THR A 250 -20.84 -12.06 20.89
CA THR A 250 -20.59 -11.92 22.33
C THR A 250 -20.00 -10.56 22.73
N GLY A 251 -19.65 -9.70 21.75
CA GLY A 251 -19.00 -8.41 22.03
C GLY A 251 -17.56 -8.53 22.56
N GLU A 252 -16.98 -9.73 22.58
CA GLU A 252 -15.59 -9.95 22.93
C GLU A 252 -14.77 -10.16 21.66
N ARG A 253 -13.72 -9.36 21.50
CA ARG A 253 -12.71 -9.49 20.47
C ARG A 253 -11.87 -10.72 20.76
N GLU A 254 -12.03 -11.77 20.02
CA GLU A 254 -11.06 -12.85 20.01
C GLU A 254 -9.96 -12.51 18.97
N GLN A 255 -8.75 -12.28 19.46
CA GLN A 255 -7.57 -12.10 18.63
C GLN A 255 -7.01 -13.46 18.26
N TYR A 256 -6.85 -13.68 16.98
CA TYR A 256 -6.28 -14.90 16.46
C TYR A 256 -4.97 -14.58 15.77
N CYS A 257 -3.88 -15.08 16.28
CA CYS A 257 -2.56 -14.89 15.71
C CYS A 257 -2.16 -16.14 14.94
N LEU A 258 -1.69 -15.94 13.72
CA LEU A 258 -0.84 -16.92 13.08
C LEU A 258 0.46 -16.98 13.90
N THR A 259 0.64 -18.06 14.63
CA THR A 259 1.78 -18.20 15.56
C THR A 259 2.83 -19.16 15.04
N ALA A 260 2.58 -19.79 13.89
CA ALA A 260 3.46 -20.78 13.31
C ALA A 260 4.16 -20.21 12.05
N ASP A 261 5.46 -20.08 12.13
CA ASP A 261 6.29 -19.86 10.96
C ASP A 261 6.29 -21.13 10.09
N GLY A 262 6.25 -20.96 8.78
CA GLY A 262 6.31 -22.04 7.80
C GLY A 262 7.37 -21.82 6.73
N PRO A 263 7.71 -22.84 5.94
CA PRO A 263 8.64 -22.71 4.83
C PRO A 263 8.09 -21.76 3.73
N LEU A 264 9.02 -21.07 3.10
CA LEU A 264 8.74 -20.25 1.93
C LEU A 264 9.36 -20.92 0.70
N TYR A 265 8.54 -21.19 -0.31
CA TYR A 265 8.93 -21.80 -1.57
C TYR A 265 8.83 -20.76 -2.70
N LEU A 266 9.92 -20.62 -3.47
CA LEU A 266 9.97 -19.71 -4.63
C LEU A 266 10.34 -20.51 -5.88
N ARG A 267 9.51 -20.43 -6.92
CA ARG A 267 9.89 -20.93 -8.23
C ARG A 267 10.83 -19.93 -8.91
N CYS A 268 12.04 -20.39 -9.20
CA CYS A 268 13.05 -19.60 -9.90
C CYS A 268 13.79 -20.50 -10.88
N ASP A 269 13.31 -20.54 -12.12
CA ASP A 269 13.78 -21.47 -13.16
C ASP A 269 15.21 -21.12 -13.63
N GLY A 270 15.59 -19.84 -13.53
CA GLY A 270 16.91 -19.34 -13.95
C GLY A 270 18.08 -19.83 -13.09
N GLY A 271 17.83 -20.28 -11.86
CA GLY A 271 18.86 -20.71 -10.92
C GLY A 271 18.56 -20.36 -9.48
N ASN A 272 19.59 -20.35 -8.63
CA ASN A 272 19.44 -20.00 -7.22
C ASN A 272 18.97 -18.53 -7.08
N PRO A 273 17.80 -18.30 -6.46
CA PRO A 273 17.25 -16.95 -6.38
C PRO A 273 18.14 -15.97 -5.60
N GLY A 274 18.82 -16.42 -4.54
CA GLY A 274 19.72 -15.57 -3.77
C GLY A 274 21.01 -15.21 -4.50
N GLU A 275 21.38 -15.95 -5.56
CA GLU A 275 22.48 -15.60 -6.45
C GLU A 275 22.04 -14.63 -7.55
N LEU A 276 20.84 -14.85 -8.10
CA LEU A 276 20.29 -14.02 -9.18
C LEU A 276 19.81 -12.65 -8.68
N TYR A 277 19.30 -12.61 -7.47
CA TYR A 277 18.74 -11.39 -6.86
C TYR A 277 19.44 -11.09 -5.53
N PRO A 278 20.60 -10.40 -5.57
CA PRO A 278 21.40 -10.12 -4.37
C PRO A 278 20.71 -9.16 -3.38
N ASP A 279 19.80 -8.34 -3.87
CA ASP A 279 18.95 -7.47 -3.05
C ASP A 279 17.51 -7.99 -3.11
N MET A 280 17.16 -8.80 -2.15
CA MET A 280 15.85 -9.43 -2.05
C MET A 280 15.23 -9.11 -0.69
N GLU A 281 14.06 -8.50 -0.70
CA GLU A 281 13.37 -8.11 0.53
C GLU A 281 11.99 -8.79 0.62
N PHE A 282 11.62 -9.21 1.80
CA PHE A 282 10.37 -9.90 2.06
C PHE A 282 9.36 -8.93 2.68
N LEU A 283 8.19 -8.80 2.07
CA LEU A 283 7.10 -8.02 2.65
C LEU A 283 6.49 -8.80 3.82
N SER A 284 7.08 -8.64 4.97
CA SER A 284 6.69 -9.36 6.19
C SER A 284 5.62 -8.59 6.98
N PRO A 285 4.83 -9.24 7.87
CA PRO A 285 3.70 -8.60 8.57
C PRO A 285 4.12 -7.61 9.67
N TYR A 286 5.29 -7.02 9.57
CA TYR A 286 5.78 -5.99 10.48
C TYR A 286 5.60 -4.60 9.86
N ALA A 287 4.91 -3.70 10.57
CA ALA A 287 4.72 -2.31 10.17
C ALA A 287 5.52 -1.39 11.10
N PRO A 288 6.53 -0.68 10.58
CA PRO A 288 7.36 0.21 11.41
C PRO A 288 6.58 1.33 12.10
N PHE A 289 5.53 1.84 11.47
CA PHE A 289 4.64 2.85 12.03
C PHE A 289 3.19 2.37 11.98
N ASP A 290 2.79 1.61 12.99
CA ASP A 290 1.41 1.12 13.13
C ASP A 290 0.72 1.83 14.29
N GLY A 291 -0.41 2.48 14.03
CA GLY A 291 -1.14 3.26 15.00
C GLY A 291 -0.43 4.55 15.42
N VAL A 292 -0.09 5.41 14.47
CA VAL A 292 0.59 6.69 14.73
C VAL A 292 -0.28 7.61 15.60
N ALA A 293 0.31 8.16 16.64
CA ALA A 293 -0.35 9.02 17.63
C ALA A 293 -0.53 10.48 17.16
N ASP A 294 -1.25 11.28 17.97
CA ASP A 294 -1.53 12.70 17.69
C ASP A 294 -0.28 13.54 17.46
N ASP A 295 -0.37 14.53 16.59
CA ASP A 295 0.65 15.55 16.33
C ASP A 295 2.04 14.99 15.96
N VAL A 296 2.11 13.73 15.55
CA VAL A 296 3.37 13.10 15.16
C VAL A 296 3.82 13.63 13.80
N VAL A 297 5.11 13.90 13.70
CA VAL A 297 5.77 14.24 12.44
C VAL A 297 6.68 13.09 12.02
N ILE A 298 6.46 12.57 10.80
CA ILE A 298 7.32 11.60 10.13
C ILE A 298 7.93 12.30 8.91
N ASP A 299 9.23 12.50 8.92
CA ASP A 299 9.93 13.28 7.91
C ASP A 299 11.19 12.58 7.44
N ASN A 300 11.37 12.54 6.13
CA ASN A 300 12.64 12.16 5.51
C ASN A 300 13.13 10.73 5.81
N LEU A 301 12.20 9.78 5.98
CA LEU A 301 12.46 8.37 6.23
C LEU A 301 12.07 7.53 5.01
N ALA A 302 12.65 6.34 4.89
CA ALA A 302 12.23 5.29 3.97
C ALA A 302 11.51 4.19 4.78
N VAL A 303 10.21 4.03 4.60
CA VAL A 303 9.40 2.99 5.24
C VAL A 303 8.99 2.00 4.17
N LEU A 304 9.59 0.81 4.19
CA LEU A 304 9.56 -0.11 3.07
C LEU A 304 9.33 -1.57 3.50
N TYR A 305 8.85 -2.37 2.56
CA TYR A 305 8.79 -3.84 2.65
C TYR A 305 7.92 -4.35 3.79
N THR A 306 6.76 -3.76 3.94
CA THR A 306 5.78 -4.21 4.93
C THR A 306 4.75 -5.12 4.25
N GLY A 307 4.39 -6.22 4.86
CA GLY A 307 3.29 -7.06 4.37
C GLY A 307 1.90 -6.52 4.74
N ARG A 308 1.86 -5.43 5.50
CA ARG A 308 0.69 -4.68 5.97
C ARG A 308 0.70 -3.26 5.40
N ASN A 309 -0.06 -2.37 6.03
CA ASN A 309 0.10 -0.95 5.75
C ASN A 309 1.54 -0.49 6.02
N ILE A 310 2.07 0.32 5.13
CA ILE A 310 3.39 0.93 5.31
C ILE A 310 3.38 1.80 6.57
N LEU A 311 2.28 2.52 6.76
CA LEU A 311 2.03 3.36 7.92
C LEU A 311 0.51 3.38 8.17
N SER A 312 0.10 3.35 9.44
CA SER A 312 -1.30 3.59 9.82
C SER A 312 -1.40 4.67 10.88
N VAL A 313 -2.37 5.56 10.73
CA VAL A 313 -2.74 6.53 11.77
C VAL A 313 -3.76 5.87 12.67
N ALA A 314 -3.56 5.98 13.98
CA ALA A 314 -4.50 5.39 14.92
C ALA A 314 -5.89 6.06 14.79
N PRO A 315 -6.98 5.31 14.97
CA PRO A 315 -8.32 5.89 14.99
C PRO A 315 -8.41 7.03 16.01
N GLU A 316 -9.17 8.07 15.66
CA GLU A 316 -9.34 9.29 16.48
C GLU A 316 -8.07 10.15 16.65
N CYS A 317 -6.90 9.72 16.13
CA CYS A 317 -5.70 10.55 16.17
C CYS A 317 -5.75 11.65 15.11
N GLU A 318 -5.17 12.79 15.45
CA GLU A 318 -5.18 13.98 14.60
C GLU A 318 -3.82 14.67 14.54
N GLY A 319 -3.65 15.55 13.56
CA GLY A 319 -2.47 16.41 13.46
C GLY A 319 -1.22 15.70 12.93
N VAL A 320 -1.34 14.51 12.37
CA VAL A 320 -0.20 13.75 11.82
C VAL A 320 0.31 14.40 10.53
N LEU A 321 1.62 14.61 10.48
CA LEU A 321 2.32 15.08 9.27
C LEU A 321 3.29 14.00 8.79
N VAL A 322 3.10 13.54 7.54
CA VAL A 322 4.05 12.66 6.84
C VAL A 322 4.57 13.42 5.63
N GLN A 323 5.89 13.68 5.59
CA GLN A 323 6.48 14.46 4.51
C GLN A 323 7.85 13.96 4.08
N ASN A 324 8.19 14.21 2.81
CA ASN A 324 9.52 13.94 2.24
C ASN A 324 9.97 12.48 2.41
N CYS A 325 9.03 11.55 2.56
CA CYS A 325 9.30 10.14 2.82
C CYS A 325 9.25 9.32 1.53
N GLU A 326 10.02 8.25 1.51
CA GLU A 326 9.84 7.13 0.60
C GLU A 326 8.98 6.08 1.30
N LEU A 327 7.83 5.75 0.72
CA LEU A 327 6.83 4.85 1.28
C LEU A 327 6.52 3.78 0.23
N GLY A 328 6.99 2.57 0.41
CA GLY A 328 6.87 1.62 -0.69
C GLY A 328 6.88 0.14 -0.28
N TRP A 329 6.49 -0.70 -1.23
CA TRP A 329 6.43 -2.14 -1.06
C TRP A 329 5.58 -2.51 0.15
N GLY A 330 4.28 -2.24 0.07
CA GLY A 330 3.36 -2.50 1.17
C GLY A 330 2.19 -3.40 0.81
N GLY A 331 1.81 -4.29 1.72
CA GLY A 331 0.60 -5.10 1.62
C GLY A 331 0.81 -6.56 1.23
N GLY A 332 -0.30 -7.25 1.00
CA GLY A 332 -0.33 -8.63 0.50
C GLY A 332 -0.24 -9.75 1.55
N CYS A 333 0.03 -9.45 2.83
CA CYS A 333 0.01 -10.46 3.89
C CYS A 333 -1.41 -10.80 4.31
N ALA A 334 -1.71 -12.10 4.39
CA ALA A 334 -2.94 -12.60 4.98
C ALA A 334 -2.90 -12.58 6.52
N ALA A 335 -1.72 -12.74 7.09
CA ALA A 335 -1.52 -12.86 8.53
C ALA A 335 -1.73 -11.55 9.31
N SER A 336 -1.79 -10.42 8.63
CA SER A 336 -1.91 -9.13 9.28
C SER A 336 -3.19 -8.95 10.09
N TYR A 337 -4.23 -9.68 9.77
CA TYR A 337 -5.45 -9.70 10.58
C TYR A 337 -5.28 -10.29 11.97
N ALA A 338 -4.29 -11.13 12.12
CA ALA A 338 -4.12 -11.83 13.37
C ALA A 338 -3.43 -10.98 14.43
N LEU A 339 -2.68 -9.98 14.03
CA LEU A 339 -1.79 -9.26 14.93
C LEU A 339 -2.36 -7.96 15.47
N ASP A 340 -3.31 -7.35 14.79
CA ASP A 340 -3.93 -6.15 15.33
C ASP A 340 -5.31 -5.84 14.77
N THR A 341 -6.07 -5.31 15.68
CA THR A 341 -7.27 -4.50 15.47
C THR A 341 -7.64 -4.26 14.03
N ILE A 342 -8.59 -4.99 13.64
CA ILE A 342 -9.66 -4.67 12.74
C ILE A 342 -9.56 -3.24 12.18
N THR A 343 -8.91 -3.11 11.08
CA THR A 343 -9.47 -2.28 10.04
C THR A 343 -10.54 -3.17 9.42
N GLY A 344 -11.76 -2.73 9.47
CA GLY A 344 -12.94 -3.58 9.27
C GLY A 344 -13.18 -4.06 7.86
N TYR A 345 -12.24 -4.70 7.23
CA TYR A 345 -12.46 -5.35 5.95
C TYR A 345 -12.79 -6.81 6.19
N GLY A 346 -14.01 -7.19 5.96
CA GLY A 346 -14.50 -8.55 6.08
C GLY A 346 -13.94 -9.53 5.06
N ALA A 347 -12.90 -9.18 4.35
CA ALA A 347 -12.22 -10.06 3.43
C ALA A 347 -10.93 -10.55 4.07
N GLY A 348 -10.81 -11.81 4.29
CA GLY A 348 -9.73 -12.47 4.97
C GLY A 348 -8.32 -12.35 4.40
N VAL A 349 -8.10 -11.34 3.59
CA VAL A 349 -6.78 -10.98 3.09
C VAL A 349 -6.64 -9.48 3.30
N GLN A 350 -5.78 -9.05 4.19
CA GLN A 350 -5.47 -7.64 4.25
C GLN A 350 -4.67 -7.27 3.01
N ARG A 351 -5.29 -6.49 2.17
CA ARG A 351 -4.77 -6.14 0.86
C ARG A 351 -4.06 -4.81 0.88
N ASN A 352 -4.35 -4.00 1.89
CA ASN A 352 -3.84 -2.65 2.04
C ASN A 352 -2.32 -2.59 1.89
N GLY A 353 -1.81 -1.52 1.45
CA GLY A 353 -0.37 -1.44 1.22
C GLY A 353 0.21 -0.08 1.48
N GLY A 354 -0.62 0.94 1.49
CA GLY A 354 -0.15 2.30 1.61
C GLY A 354 -0.23 2.88 3.02
N VAL A 355 -0.68 4.09 3.09
CA VAL A 355 -0.91 4.81 4.34
C VAL A 355 -2.38 4.69 4.71
N GLY A 356 -2.70 3.96 5.75
CA GLY A 356 -4.05 3.85 6.30
C GLY A 356 -4.36 5.00 7.22
N GLY A 357 -5.50 5.62 7.06
CA GLY A 357 -5.93 6.77 7.86
C GLY A 357 -7.44 6.73 8.13
N ALA A 358 -7.95 5.56 8.56
CA ALA A 358 -9.34 5.44 8.93
C ALA A 358 -9.68 6.35 10.09
N SER A 359 -10.76 7.13 9.96
CA SER A 359 -11.35 7.91 11.05
C SER A 359 -10.37 8.87 11.73
N SER A 360 -9.47 9.49 10.97
CA SER A 360 -8.49 10.45 11.50
C SER A 360 -8.58 11.80 10.78
N SER A 361 -8.31 12.87 11.50
CA SER A 361 -8.52 14.24 11.03
C SER A 361 -7.27 15.11 11.17
N HIS A 362 -7.29 16.28 10.54
CA HIS A 362 -6.21 17.28 10.58
C HIS A 362 -4.85 16.76 10.13
N ASN A 363 -4.82 15.75 9.26
CA ASN A 363 -3.59 15.09 8.81
C ASN A 363 -3.08 15.70 7.50
N THR A 364 -1.76 15.69 7.34
CA THR A 364 -1.10 16.17 6.14
C THR A 364 -0.12 15.13 5.60
N PHE A 365 -0.28 14.76 4.33
CA PHE A 365 0.63 13.88 3.58
C PHE A 365 1.17 14.68 2.40
N ARG A 366 2.46 15.07 2.45
CA ARG A 366 3.00 15.94 1.40
C ARG A 366 4.42 15.59 0.96
N ASN A 367 4.67 15.78 -0.31
CA ASN A 367 5.99 15.57 -0.91
C ASN A 367 6.56 14.18 -0.60
N ASN A 368 5.73 13.15 -0.64
CA ASN A 368 6.17 11.76 -0.46
C ASN A 368 6.26 11.06 -1.81
N TYR A 369 7.14 10.07 -1.91
CA TYR A 369 7.15 9.09 -2.98
C TYR A 369 6.52 7.80 -2.46
N VAL A 370 5.32 7.47 -2.93
CA VAL A 370 4.55 6.29 -2.55
C VAL A 370 4.54 5.33 -3.72
N HIS A 371 5.00 4.10 -3.51
CA HIS A 371 5.15 3.20 -4.64
C HIS A 371 4.97 1.73 -4.27
N GLU A 372 4.64 0.91 -5.26
CA GLU A 372 4.51 -0.53 -5.12
C GLU A 372 3.62 -0.91 -3.92
N THR A 373 2.39 -0.42 -3.91
CA THR A 373 1.41 -0.78 -2.89
C THR A 373 0.43 -1.81 -3.43
N TYR A 374 0.10 -2.82 -2.63
CA TYR A 374 -0.77 -3.92 -3.06
C TYR A 374 -2.17 -3.42 -3.45
N GLN A 375 -2.74 -2.53 -2.68
CA GLN A 375 -4.07 -1.94 -2.95
C GLN A 375 -3.96 -0.41 -3.07
N GLU A 376 -4.13 0.35 -2.01
CA GLU A 376 -4.07 1.82 -2.06
C GLU A 376 -2.68 2.37 -1.69
N GLY A 377 -2.33 3.51 -2.28
CA GLY A 377 -1.23 4.35 -1.83
C GLY A 377 -1.61 5.12 -0.57
N LEU A 378 -2.87 5.57 -0.49
CA LEU A 378 -3.44 6.19 0.68
C LEU A 378 -4.93 5.85 0.78
N GLY A 379 -5.37 5.41 1.96
CA GLY A 379 -6.76 5.10 2.27
C GLY A 379 -7.34 6.12 3.26
N LEU A 380 -8.46 6.72 2.93
CA LEU A 380 -9.26 7.52 3.83
C LEU A 380 -10.61 6.85 4.01
N GLU A 381 -10.95 6.54 5.24
CA GLU A 381 -12.16 5.80 5.56
C GLU A 381 -12.93 6.47 6.67
N THR A 382 -14.23 6.66 6.46
CA THR A 382 -15.14 6.88 7.56
C THR A 382 -15.62 5.49 7.99
N ALA A 383 -15.12 4.99 9.10
CA ALA A 383 -15.53 3.70 9.62
C ALA A 383 -16.57 3.87 10.72
N ILE A 384 -17.58 2.99 10.73
CA ILE A 384 -18.32 2.73 11.96
C ILE A 384 -17.40 1.85 12.79
N GLU A 385 -16.77 2.46 13.74
CA GLU A 385 -16.07 1.67 14.71
C GLU A 385 -17.03 0.72 15.42
N PHE A 386 -16.51 -0.41 15.78
CA PHE A 386 -17.17 -1.43 16.57
C PHE A 386 -17.67 -0.93 17.94
N SER A 387 -17.27 0.27 18.33
CA SER A 387 -17.78 0.99 19.49
C SER A 387 -19.14 1.66 19.25
N GLY A 388 -19.64 1.70 18.01
CA GLY A 388 -20.83 2.47 17.62
C GLY A 388 -20.58 3.97 17.58
N GLN A 389 -19.32 4.41 17.60
CA GLN A 389 -18.94 5.81 17.42
C GLN A 389 -18.74 6.12 15.95
N VAL A 390 -19.11 7.32 15.58
CA VAL A 390 -19.03 7.89 14.25
C VAL A 390 -17.80 8.76 14.18
N PHE A 391 -16.97 8.54 13.17
CA PHE A 391 -15.79 9.36 12.97
C PHE A 391 -15.87 10.06 11.62
N ASP A 392 -15.86 11.38 11.65
CA ASP A 392 -15.68 12.20 10.46
C ASP A 392 -14.19 12.22 10.09
N VAL A 393 -13.90 12.31 8.79
CA VAL A 393 -12.57 12.64 8.27
C VAL A 393 -12.56 14.09 7.85
N THR A 394 -11.88 14.93 8.61
CA THR A 394 -11.88 16.38 8.39
C THR A 394 -10.47 16.96 8.28
N ASP A 395 -10.33 18.02 7.48
CA ASP A 395 -9.09 18.80 7.37
C ASP A 395 -7.87 17.93 6.97
N VAL A 396 -8.02 17.07 5.97
CA VAL A 396 -6.92 16.23 5.46
C VAL A 396 -6.35 16.84 4.19
N THR A 397 -5.04 17.02 4.16
CA THR A 397 -4.31 17.55 3.00
C THR A 397 -3.37 16.51 2.44
N ILE A 398 -3.53 16.21 1.15
CA ILE A 398 -2.68 15.28 0.38
C ILE A 398 -2.15 16.05 -0.81
N GLU A 399 -0.88 16.50 -0.76
CA GLU A 399 -0.34 17.40 -1.76
C GLU A 399 1.09 17.10 -2.18
N GLY A 400 1.38 17.31 -3.46
CA GLY A 400 2.75 17.24 -3.96
C GLY A 400 3.35 15.85 -3.96
N ASN A 401 2.58 14.80 -3.73
CA ASN A 401 3.10 13.43 -3.69
C ASN A 401 3.27 12.84 -5.09
N VAL A 402 4.13 11.85 -5.19
CA VAL A 402 4.24 10.97 -6.36
C VAL A 402 3.75 9.59 -5.97
N PHE A 403 2.77 9.06 -6.68
CA PHE A 403 2.26 7.70 -6.56
C PHE A 403 2.68 6.91 -7.80
N TYR A 404 3.30 5.76 -7.61
CA TYR A 404 3.80 4.93 -8.69
C TYR A 404 3.51 3.45 -8.43
N HIS A 405 2.91 2.75 -9.39
CA HIS A 405 2.53 1.35 -9.24
C HIS A 405 1.72 1.04 -7.97
N CYS A 406 0.89 1.97 -7.53
CA CYS A 406 -0.08 1.69 -6.48
C CYS A 406 -1.33 1.03 -7.10
N GLY A 407 -2.05 0.23 -6.34
CA GLY A 407 -3.36 -0.26 -6.76
C GLY A 407 -4.33 0.90 -7.02
N SER A 408 -4.35 1.86 -6.11
CA SER A 408 -4.98 3.18 -6.28
C SER A 408 -4.12 4.23 -5.58
N ALA A 409 -4.03 5.46 -6.10
CA ALA A 409 -3.32 6.51 -5.36
C ALA A 409 -4.08 6.92 -4.10
N LEU A 410 -5.38 7.09 -4.25
CA LEU A 410 -6.28 7.37 -3.13
C LEU A 410 -7.54 6.51 -3.29
N ILE A 411 -7.87 5.80 -2.23
CA ILE A 411 -9.20 5.26 -2.01
C ILE A 411 -9.84 6.06 -0.89
N TYR A 412 -10.99 6.66 -1.13
CA TYR A 412 -11.79 7.15 -0.05
C TYR A 412 -13.13 6.43 0.00
N PHE A 413 -13.54 6.08 1.19
CA PHE A 413 -14.48 5.02 1.45
C PHE A 413 -15.42 5.38 2.59
N ASN A 414 -16.71 5.20 2.39
CA ASN A 414 -17.71 5.32 3.43
C ASN A 414 -18.43 3.99 3.62
N TRP A 415 -18.21 3.33 4.75
CA TRP A 415 -18.75 2.01 5.05
C TRP A 415 -20.24 1.97 5.37
N ASP A 416 -20.83 3.09 5.75
CA ASP A 416 -22.20 3.09 6.22
C ASP A 416 -23.19 3.66 5.19
N GLU A 417 -23.60 2.81 4.27
CA GLU A 417 -24.56 3.19 3.25
C GLU A 417 -25.97 3.45 3.81
N GLU A 418 -26.35 2.89 4.95
CA GLU A 418 -27.74 2.92 5.44
C GLU A 418 -27.94 3.61 6.79
N ALA A 419 -26.94 3.66 7.65
CA ALA A 419 -27.20 3.87 9.07
C ALA A 419 -26.91 5.28 9.60
N ASN A 420 -26.02 6.09 9.00
CA ASN A 420 -25.72 7.37 9.58
C ASN A 420 -25.40 8.49 8.58
N PRO A 421 -26.36 9.40 8.33
CA PRO A 421 -26.11 10.57 7.49
C PRO A 421 -25.14 11.58 8.09
N ASP A 422 -24.64 11.34 9.30
CA ASP A 422 -23.76 12.27 10.01
C ASP A 422 -22.27 11.99 9.79
N HIS A 423 -21.90 10.84 9.15
CA HIS A 423 -20.51 10.56 8.77
C HIS A 423 -20.13 11.35 7.53
N GLN A 424 -19.09 12.14 7.61
CA GLN A 424 -18.74 13.03 6.52
C GLN A 424 -17.24 13.16 6.32
N PHE A 425 -16.87 13.29 5.03
CA PHE A 425 -15.62 13.88 4.64
C PHE A 425 -15.79 15.39 4.56
N ARG A 426 -14.94 16.17 5.23
CA ARG A 426 -15.00 17.63 5.21
C ARG A 426 -13.61 18.22 5.01
N ASN A 427 -13.49 19.17 4.09
CA ASN A 427 -12.25 19.87 3.87
C ASN A 427 -11.07 18.92 3.60
N VAL A 428 -11.30 17.92 2.74
CA VAL A 428 -10.27 17.00 2.27
C VAL A 428 -9.73 17.50 0.93
N SER A 429 -8.43 17.62 0.81
CA SER A 429 -7.79 18.13 -0.40
C SER A 429 -6.77 17.14 -0.94
N PHE A 430 -6.99 16.69 -2.18
CA PHE A 430 -6.05 15.91 -2.97
C PHE A 430 -5.59 16.76 -4.15
N ARG A 431 -4.40 17.36 -4.04
CA ARG A 431 -3.96 18.37 -5.03
C ARG A 431 -2.47 18.27 -5.38
N ASP A 432 -2.15 18.68 -6.60
CA ASP A 432 -0.78 18.69 -7.13
C ASP A 432 -0.05 17.35 -6.96
N ASN A 433 -0.79 16.22 -6.98
CA ASN A 433 -0.21 14.91 -6.92
C ASN A 433 0.04 14.36 -8.33
N LEU A 434 1.07 13.53 -8.46
CA LEU A 434 1.43 12.87 -9.70
C LEU A 434 1.22 11.37 -9.52
N VAL A 435 0.29 10.79 -10.28
CA VAL A 435 -0.11 9.38 -10.18
C VAL A 435 0.23 8.68 -11.48
N PHE A 436 1.12 7.68 -11.41
CA PHE A 436 1.62 6.97 -12.59
C PHE A 436 1.43 5.47 -12.46
N TYR A 437 0.97 4.86 -13.55
CA TYR A 437 0.94 3.41 -13.75
C TYR A 437 0.22 2.63 -12.65
N SER A 438 -0.92 3.12 -12.22
CA SER A 438 -1.73 2.43 -11.22
C SER A 438 -2.18 1.05 -11.69
N THR A 439 -2.20 0.06 -10.79
CA THR A 439 -2.54 -1.34 -11.08
C THR A 439 -1.68 -2.01 -12.17
N MET A 440 -0.54 -1.43 -12.54
CA MET A 440 0.31 -1.97 -13.62
C MET A 440 1.32 -3.02 -13.12
N SER A 441 1.59 -3.10 -11.84
CA SER A 441 2.44 -4.13 -11.25
C SER A 441 1.73 -5.49 -11.20
N ASP A 442 2.43 -6.58 -11.48
CA ASP A 442 1.83 -7.92 -11.53
C ASP A 442 1.43 -8.47 -10.15
N TRP A 443 1.97 -7.92 -9.08
CA TRP A 443 1.64 -8.34 -7.72
C TRP A 443 0.57 -7.47 -7.05
N VAL A 444 0.22 -6.35 -7.63
CA VAL A 444 -0.81 -5.44 -7.14
C VAL A 444 -2.20 -6.07 -7.31
N ASP A 445 -3.07 -5.86 -6.35
CA ASP A 445 -4.47 -6.27 -6.46
C ASP A 445 -5.15 -5.54 -7.63
N THR A 446 -5.62 -6.29 -8.59
CA THR A 446 -6.32 -5.75 -9.76
C THR A 446 -7.81 -5.52 -9.51
N GLY A 447 -8.27 -5.78 -8.28
CA GLY A 447 -9.66 -5.55 -7.89
C GLY A 447 -10.68 -6.52 -8.50
N GLU A 448 -10.25 -7.62 -9.11
CA GLU A 448 -11.16 -8.73 -9.42
C GLU A 448 -11.42 -9.54 -8.14
N ASP A 449 -12.07 -8.93 -7.17
CA ASP A 449 -12.62 -9.72 -6.08
C ASP A 449 -13.94 -10.39 -6.50
N VAL A 450 -14.44 -11.28 -5.65
CA VAL A 450 -15.67 -12.04 -5.89
C VAL A 450 -16.91 -11.16 -6.15
N ASP A 451 -16.84 -9.88 -5.81
CA ASP A 451 -17.92 -8.91 -6.00
C ASP A 451 -17.76 -8.07 -7.28
N GLY A 452 -16.69 -8.30 -8.07
CA GLY A 452 -16.41 -7.51 -9.28
C GLY A 452 -15.96 -6.08 -8.97
N PHE A 453 -15.29 -5.91 -7.85
CA PHE A 453 -14.73 -4.64 -7.43
C PHE A 453 -13.57 -4.25 -8.35
N THR A 454 -13.68 -3.11 -8.99
CA THR A 454 -12.65 -2.55 -9.84
C THR A 454 -11.99 -1.38 -9.10
N THR A 455 -10.68 -1.29 -9.09
CA THR A 455 -9.95 -0.13 -8.58
C THR A 455 -9.52 0.78 -9.73
N GLY A 456 -9.54 2.09 -9.49
CA GLY A 456 -8.97 3.08 -10.39
C GLY A 456 -7.70 3.71 -9.82
N ALA A 457 -7.00 4.49 -10.63
CA ALA A 457 -5.92 5.32 -10.10
C ALA A 457 -6.40 6.26 -8.97
N PHE A 458 -7.66 6.64 -9.04
CA PHE A 458 -8.41 7.32 -7.98
C PHE A 458 -9.74 6.59 -7.78
N THR A 459 -10.02 6.13 -6.58
CA THR A 459 -11.20 5.32 -6.26
C THR A 459 -12.12 6.03 -5.30
N ILE A 460 -13.39 6.13 -5.71
CA ILE A 460 -14.50 6.65 -4.91
C ILE A 460 -15.40 5.46 -4.57
N ASP A 461 -15.37 5.05 -3.33
CA ASP A 461 -16.24 4.01 -2.81
C ASP A 461 -17.14 4.59 -1.72
N GLY A 462 -18.13 5.34 -2.13
CA GLY A 462 -18.97 6.12 -1.25
C GLY A 462 -20.43 5.85 -1.35
N GLY A 463 -21.06 5.70 -0.21
CA GLY A 463 -22.51 5.75 -0.04
C GLY A 463 -23.04 7.19 0.01
N PRO A 464 -24.36 7.36 0.26
CA PRO A 464 -25.07 8.65 0.19
C PRO A 464 -24.65 9.69 1.23
N ASN A 465 -23.65 9.42 2.07
CA ASN A 465 -23.31 10.25 3.22
C ASN A 465 -22.18 11.28 2.96
N MET A 466 -21.79 11.48 1.71
CA MET A 466 -20.82 12.52 1.34
C MET A 466 -21.46 13.89 1.14
N GLN A 467 -22.60 14.14 1.81
CA GLN A 467 -23.29 15.40 1.71
C GLN A 467 -22.45 16.52 2.31
N ASP A 468 -22.32 17.61 1.59
CA ASP A 468 -21.62 18.84 1.99
C ASP A 468 -20.11 18.64 2.30
N GLY A 469 -19.57 17.45 2.03
CA GLY A 469 -18.16 17.19 2.15
C GLY A 469 -17.43 17.79 0.97
N THR A 470 -16.65 18.78 1.24
CA THR A 470 -15.74 19.28 0.25
C THR A 470 -14.53 18.37 0.21
N VAL A 471 -14.57 17.39 -0.68
CA VAL A 471 -13.37 16.70 -1.15
C VAL A 471 -12.94 17.38 -2.42
N GLU A 472 -11.79 18.03 -2.41
CA GLU A 472 -11.24 18.72 -3.58
C GLU A 472 -10.19 17.83 -4.26
N VAL A 473 -10.31 17.64 -5.57
CA VAL A 473 -9.36 16.90 -6.40
C VAL A 473 -8.86 17.84 -7.50
N ARG A 474 -7.72 18.51 -7.25
CA ARG A 474 -7.29 19.64 -8.09
C ARG A 474 -5.85 19.53 -8.56
N ASP A 475 -5.63 19.94 -9.80
CA ASP A 475 -4.30 20.07 -10.40
C ASP A 475 -3.44 18.79 -10.33
N ASN A 476 -4.08 17.60 -10.31
CA ASN A 476 -3.38 16.32 -10.28
C ASN A 476 -3.11 15.80 -11.70
N VAL A 477 -2.15 14.89 -11.80
CA VAL A 477 -1.90 14.10 -13.00
C VAL A 477 -2.25 12.65 -12.71
N PHE A 478 -3.19 12.10 -13.47
CA PHE A 478 -3.52 10.68 -13.48
C PHE A 478 -3.02 10.08 -14.80
N PHE A 479 -1.93 9.32 -14.75
CA PHE A 479 -1.21 8.84 -15.92
C PHE A 479 -1.15 7.32 -15.96
N ALA A 480 -1.84 6.75 -16.92
CA ALA A 480 -1.88 5.32 -17.22
C ALA A 480 -2.32 4.45 -16.03
N ALA A 481 -3.34 3.66 -16.25
CA ALA A 481 -3.77 2.63 -15.33
C ALA A 481 -4.16 1.38 -16.12
N ARG A 482 -4.00 0.20 -15.51
CA ARG A 482 -4.44 -1.06 -16.12
C ARG A 482 -5.95 -1.10 -16.25
N GLU A 483 -6.64 -0.77 -15.15
CA GLU A 483 -8.09 -0.82 -15.08
C GLU A 483 -8.72 0.48 -15.56
N CYS A 484 -8.79 1.50 -14.74
CA CYS A 484 -9.29 2.81 -15.13
C CYS A 484 -8.59 3.94 -14.36
N LEU A 485 -8.71 5.17 -14.84
CA LEU A 485 -8.14 6.32 -14.11
C LEU A 485 -9.01 6.73 -12.92
N VAL A 486 -10.33 6.71 -13.08
CA VAL A 486 -11.27 7.03 -12.00
C VAL A 486 -12.31 5.93 -11.89
N TYR A 487 -12.44 5.36 -10.72
CA TYR A 487 -13.49 4.42 -10.38
C TYR A 487 -14.48 5.05 -9.40
N ILE A 488 -15.77 4.89 -9.68
CA ILE A 488 -16.86 5.38 -8.82
C ILE A 488 -17.81 4.23 -8.57
N ARG A 489 -17.80 3.64 -7.39
CA ARG A 489 -18.70 2.52 -7.08
C ARG A 489 -20.17 2.96 -7.18
N THR A 490 -20.53 3.97 -6.42
CA THR A 490 -21.90 4.51 -6.43
C THR A 490 -21.89 5.94 -6.95
N TYR A 491 -22.41 6.14 -8.15
CA TYR A 491 -22.44 7.46 -8.77
C TYR A 491 -23.66 8.26 -8.31
N VAL A 492 -23.41 9.28 -7.52
CA VAL A 492 -24.39 10.29 -7.11
C VAL A 492 -23.74 11.65 -7.32
N PRO A 493 -24.18 12.45 -8.31
CA PRO A 493 -23.51 13.71 -8.66
C PRO A 493 -23.31 14.68 -7.50
N GLU A 494 -24.24 14.71 -6.57
CA GLU A 494 -24.21 15.58 -5.39
C GLU A 494 -23.15 15.18 -4.35
N TYR A 495 -22.58 13.97 -4.46
CA TYR A 495 -21.62 13.42 -3.52
C TYR A 495 -20.22 13.28 -4.11
N LEU A 496 -20.03 13.70 -5.34
CA LEU A 496 -18.73 13.67 -5.98
C LEU A 496 -17.79 14.74 -5.41
N PRO A 497 -16.47 14.49 -5.41
CA PRO A 497 -15.49 15.53 -5.20
C PRO A 497 -15.61 16.68 -6.21
N ASP A 498 -15.09 17.82 -5.83
CA ASP A 498 -14.82 18.94 -6.73
C ASP A 498 -13.55 18.66 -7.54
N PHE A 499 -13.73 18.23 -8.79
CA PHE A 499 -12.62 18.04 -9.73
C PHE A 499 -12.34 19.32 -10.50
N GLU A 500 -11.10 19.80 -10.48
CA GLU A 500 -10.70 20.99 -11.22
C GLU A 500 -9.24 20.91 -11.71
N GLY A 501 -9.02 21.15 -12.99
CA GLY A 501 -7.68 21.31 -13.56
C GLY A 501 -6.82 20.05 -13.62
N ASN A 502 -7.40 18.88 -13.49
CA ASN A 502 -6.65 17.65 -13.51
C ASN A 502 -6.25 17.24 -14.94
N ILE A 503 -5.18 16.46 -15.04
CA ILE A 503 -4.72 15.87 -16.30
C ILE A 503 -4.99 14.37 -16.25
N TYR A 504 -5.71 13.89 -17.25
CA TYR A 504 -6.12 12.50 -17.40
C TYR A 504 -5.47 11.90 -18.64
N ALA A 505 -4.40 11.14 -18.48
CA ALA A 505 -3.66 10.51 -19.55
C ALA A 505 -3.85 8.98 -19.49
N GLN A 506 -4.58 8.39 -20.45
CA GLN A 506 -4.85 6.94 -20.46
C GLN A 506 -4.54 6.35 -21.82
N PHE A 507 -4.25 5.06 -21.83
CA PHE A 507 -4.04 4.31 -23.06
C PHE A 507 -5.25 4.41 -24.00
N SER A 508 -4.99 4.43 -25.30
CA SER A 508 -6.02 4.58 -26.33
C SER A 508 -7.08 3.44 -26.31
N ASP A 509 -6.71 2.31 -25.74
CA ASP A 509 -7.57 1.13 -25.50
C ASP A 509 -8.04 1.01 -24.04
N GLY A 510 -7.68 1.96 -23.18
CA GLY A 510 -7.98 1.95 -21.75
C GLY A 510 -9.30 2.61 -21.38
N VAL A 511 -9.76 2.33 -20.16
CA VAL A 511 -10.93 2.94 -19.55
C VAL A 511 -10.52 4.19 -18.79
N PHE A 512 -11.20 5.30 -19.03
CA PHE A 512 -10.98 6.54 -18.29
C PHE A 512 -11.75 6.56 -16.98
N LEU A 513 -13.03 6.26 -17.07
CA LEU A 513 -13.93 6.26 -15.94
C LEU A 513 -14.77 5.01 -15.97
N SER A 514 -14.81 4.31 -14.88
CA SER A 514 -15.67 3.17 -14.65
C SER A 514 -16.58 3.41 -13.45
N SER A 515 -17.82 2.93 -13.54
CA SER A 515 -18.78 3.03 -12.45
C SER A 515 -19.79 1.86 -12.53
N VAL A 516 -20.24 1.40 -11.37
CA VAL A 516 -21.30 0.40 -11.30
C VAL A 516 -22.65 1.00 -11.71
N SER A 517 -22.87 2.30 -11.44
CA SER A 517 -24.17 2.95 -11.60
C SER A 517 -24.20 4.09 -12.62
N ALA A 518 -23.08 4.41 -13.25
CA ALA A 518 -22.96 5.42 -14.30
C ALA A 518 -22.39 4.84 -15.60
N PRO A 519 -22.51 5.53 -16.74
CA PRO A 519 -21.89 5.09 -17.98
C PRO A 519 -20.36 5.04 -17.87
N ASN A 520 -19.75 3.96 -18.35
CA ASN A 520 -18.31 3.86 -18.50
C ASN A 520 -17.83 4.70 -19.70
N TYR A 521 -16.70 5.35 -19.54
CA TYR A 521 -16.09 6.15 -20.58
C TYR A 521 -14.74 5.59 -20.99
N TRP A 522 -14.61 5.34 -22.28
CA TRP A 522 -13.37 4.88 -22.91
C TRP A 522 -12.59 6.05 -23.50
N SER A 523 -11.36 5.80 -23.89
CA SER A 523 -10.49 6.80 -24.47
C SER A 523 -11.14 7.67 -25.57
N ALA A 524 -11.94 7.06 -26.43
CA ALA A 524 -12.60 7.76 -27.53
C ALA A 524 -13.62 8.85 -27.10
N ASN A 525 -14.17 8.76 -25.91
CA ASN A 525 -15.15 9.69 -25.35
C ASN A 525 -14.78 10.19 -23.94
N ALA A 526 -13.53 10.05 -23.55
CA ALA A 526 -13.03 10.42 -22.23
C ALA A 526 -13.25 11.88 -21.87
N ALA A 527 -13.01 12.80 -22.82
CA ALA A 527 -13.25 14.23 -22.60
C ALA A 527 -14.74 14.57 -22.34
N GLU A 528 -15.67 13.74 -22.83
CA GLU A 528 -17.08 13.85 -22.48
C GLU A 528 -17.32 13.37 -21.04
N GLY A 529 -16.73 12.23 -20.65
CA GLY A 529 -16.81 11.69 -19.30
C GLY A 529 -16.28 12.63 -18.25
N VAL A 530 -15.09 13.18 -18.46
CA VAL A 530 -14.47 14.15 -17.57
C VAL A 530 -15.38 15.36 -17.34
N ARG A 531 -15.90 15.97 -18.40
CA ARG A 531 -16.77 17.14 -18.26
C ARG A 531 -18.17 16.86 -17.74
N LYS A 532 -18.78 15.74 -18.14
CA LYS A 532 -20.19 15.46 -17.82
C LYS A 532 -20.39 14.61 -16.57
N THR A 533 -19.39 13.85 -16.17
CA THR A 533 -19.47 12.93 -15.04
C THR A 533 -18.67 13.42 -13.86
N LEU A 534 -17.44 13.90 -14.09
CA LEU A 534 -16.61 14.48 -13.03
C LEU A 534 -16.80 15.99 -12.89
N PHE A 535 -17.46 16.65 -13.87
CA PHE A 535 -17.66 18.10 -13.93
C PHE A 535 -16.35 18.91 -13.95
N ASP A 536 -15.22 18.29 -14.31
CA ASP A 536 -13.93 18.99 -14.47
C ASP A 536 -13.90 19.73 -15.83
N GLU A 537 -14.40 20.95 -15.85
CA GLU A 537 -14.48 21.78 -17.07
C GLU A 537 -13.10 22.20 -17.59
N SER A 538 -12.10 22.25 -16.73
CA SER A 538 -10.72 22.62 -17.04
C SER A 538 -9.80 21.42 -17.25
N GLY A 539 -10.29 20.21 -17.06
CA GLY A 539 -9.53 18.98 -17.16
C GLY A 539 -8.92 18.74 -18.55
N GLU A 540 -7.64 18.43 -18.60
CA GLU A 540 -6.91 18.02 -19.80
C GLU A 540 -7.03 16.51 -20.01
N VAL A 541 -7.32 16.05 -21.21
CA VAL A 541 -7.43 14.63 -21.55
C VAL A 541 -6.43 14.26 -22.63
N LEU A 542 -5.57 13.27 -22.36
CA LEU A 542 -4.57 12.76 -23.28
C LEU A 542 -4.80 11.27 -23.55
N SER A 543 -4.62 10.88 -24.82
CA SER A 543 -4.67 9.49 -25.25
C SER A 543 -3.26 8.97 -25.54
N LEU A 544 -2.87 7.90 -24.85
CA LEU A 544 -1.51 7.36 -24.89
C LEU A 544 -1.43 6.14 -25.84
N SER A 545 -0.31 6.02 -26.54
CA SER A 545 0.03 4.81 -27.26
C SER A 545 0.64 3.79 -26.27
N ARG A 546 -0.01 2.66 -26.07
CA ARG A 546 0.50 1.60 -25.17
C ARG A 546 1.87 1.08 -25.60
N SER A 547 2.09 0.92 -26.90
CA SER A 547 3.38 0.44 -27.44
C SER A 547 4.56 1.37 -27.17
N ARG A 548 4.30 2.65 -26.86
CA ARG A 548 5.34 3.64 -26.58
C ARG A 548 5.44 3.99 -25.08
N TRP A 549 4.31 4.01 -24.38
CA TRP A 549 4.21 4.56 -23.04
C TRP A 549 3.81 3.51 -21.99
N GLY A 550 3.59 2.25 -22.41
CA GLY A 550 3.13 1.19 -21.52
C GLY A 550 4.15 0.76 -20.47
N GLU A 551 5.43 0.97 -20.74
CA GLU A 551 6.54 0.64 -19.84
C GLU A 551 7.63 1.71 -20.03
N ALA A 552 7.31 2.97 -19.72
CA ALA A 552 8.34 4.00 -19.76
C ALA A 552 9.35 3.76 -18.62
N ASP A 553 10.63 3.87 -18.92
CA ASP A 553 11.69 3.86 -17.89
C ASP A 553 11.39 4.92 -16.83
N TRP A 554 11.17 4.46 -15.62
CA TRP A 554 10.80 5.29 -14.49
C TRP A 554 11.95 5.47 -13.50
#